data_3c21f5008ea4191dfc9ed3a1a83179aa
#
_entry.id   3c21f5008ea4191dfc9ed3a1a83179aa
#
_cell.length_a   1.000
_cell.length_b   1.000
_cell.length_c   1.000
_cell.angle_alpha   90.00
_cell.angle_beta   90.00
_cell.angle_gamma   90.00
#
_symmetry.space_group_name_H-M   'P 1'
#
loop_
_entity.id
_entity.type
_entity.pdbx_description
1 polymer ?
#
loop_
_entity_poly.entity_id
_entity_poly.type
_entity_poly.pdbx_seq_one_letter_code
_entity_poly.pdbx_strand_id
1 'polypeptide(L)'
;EKINSVSDEEDKLNIGIALEKAVIHDIDEVVTGDIPRPTKYYSKKSSEVFEEIADQGIKQIISELDLGFQSRIELNWKTAKDDKEGAIIALADLASVVYKLWDEVILLGNKKLILQGKQVFDYVQNLSKEIEKNFDFTYDQQLAINNVIYQLLQICAEINKIDNPLTLKTFERSK
;
A
#
# COMPACT_ATOMS: atom_id res chain seq x y z
N GLU A 1 9.11 0.14 13.05
CA GLU A 1 10.14 0.60 14.02
C GLU A 1 10.10 2.11 14.23
N LYS A 2 10.09 2.94 13.15
CA LYS A 2 10.09 4.42 13.28
C LYS A 2 8.87 4.96 14.04
N ILE A 3 7.68 4.39 13.82
CA ILE A 3 6.47 4.78 14.55
C ILE A 3 6.59 4.39 16.03
N ASN A 4 7.05 3.17 16.31
CA ASN A 4 7.25 2.70 17.68
C ASN A 4 8.35 3.45 18.43
N SER A 5 9.30 4.08 17.73
CA SER A 5 10.36 4.89 18.39
C SER A 5 9.86 6.22 18.96
N VAL A 6 8.67 6.66 18.54
CA VAL A 6 8.01 7.89 19.03
C VAL A 6 6.77 7.60 19.86
N SER A 7 6.50 6.33 20.16
CA SER A 7 5.31 5.87 20.91
C SER A 7 5.69 5.53 22.35
N ASP A 8 4.78 5.81 23.28
CA ASP A 8 4.85 5.24 24.62
C ASP A 8 4.64 3.72 24.57
N GLU A 9 5.10 2.98 25.59
CA GLU A 9 5.04 1.50 25.61
C GLU A 9 3.63 0.95 25.36
N GLU A 10 2.61 1.65 25.90
CA GLU A 10 1.19 1.24 25.78
C GLU A 10 0.62 1.45 24.37
N ASP A 11 1.21 2.36 23.59
CA ASP A 11 0.76 2.74 22.26
C ASP A 11 1.55 2.07 21.13
N LYS A 12 2.58 1.30 21.47
CA LYS A 12 3.42 0.64 20.46
C LYS A 12 2.60 -0.35 19.63
N LEU A 13 2.77 -0.26 18.32
CA LEU A 13 2.26 -1.25 17.39
C LEU A 13 2.95 -2.61 17.63
N ASN A 14 2.19 -3.67 17.51
CA ASN A 14 2.72 -5.03 17.62
C ASN A 14 3.44 -5.43 16.33
N ILE A 15 4.77 -5.37 16.36
CA ILE A 15 5.61 -5.69 15.19
C ILE A 15 5.39 -7.14 14.73
N GLY A 16 5.15 -8.08 15.66
CA GLY A 16 4.87 -9.47 15.32
C GLY A 16 3.59 -9.62 14.49
N ILE A 17 2.51 -8.96 14.91
CA ILE A 17 1.24 -8.92 14.16
C ILE A 17 1.44 -8.23 12.80
N ALA A 18 2.14 -7.09 12.78
CA ALA A 18 2.41 -6.38 11.53
C ALA A 18 3.19 -7.26 10.54
N LEU A 19 4.23 -7.96 10.98
CA LEU A 19 5.01 -8.85 10.13
C LEU A 19 4.18 -10.05 9.64
N GLU A 20 3.35 -10.64 10.51
CA GLU A 20 2.46 -11.73 10.12
C GLU A 20 1.47 -11.29 9.03
N LYS A 21 0.83 -10.14 9.22
CA LYS A 21 -0.06 -9.54 8.21
C LYS A 21 0.67 -9.19 6.92
N ALA A 22 1.89 -8.65 7.01
CA ALA A 22 2.71 -8.33 5.84
C ALA A 22 3.05 -9.55 4.99
N VAL A 23 3.23 -10.72 5.61
CA VAL A 23 3.50 -11.99 4.89
C VAL A 23 2.22 -12.57 4.28
N ILE A 24 1.07 -12.36 4.93
CA ILE A 24 -0.17 -13.05 4.58
C ILE A 24 -1.06 -12.22 3.65
N HIS A 25 -0.94 -10.88 3.61
CA HIS A 25 -1.92 -10.00 2.97
C HIS A 25 -2.16 -10.27 1.47
N ASP A 26 -1.15 -10.81 0.78
CA ASP A 26 -1.21 -11.15 -0.65
C ASP A 26 -1.09 -12.67 -0.89
N ILE A 27 -1.38 -13.50 0.11
CA ILE A 27 -1.27 -14.96 -0.03
C ILE A 27 -2.20 -15.52 -1.13
N ASP A 28 -3.30 -14.84 -1.42
CA ASP A 28 -4.21 -15.17 -2.52
C ASP A 28 -3.55 -15.06 -3.90
N GLU A 29 -2.52 -14.22 -4.04
CA GLU A 29 -1.79 -14.07 -5.31
C GLU A 29 -1.01 -15.33 -5.72
N VAL A 30 -0.77 -16.26 -4.79
CA VAL A 30 -0.23 -17.60 -5.12
C VAL A 30 -1.17 -18.35 -6.07
N VAL A 31 -2.47 -18.12 -5.98
CA VAL A 31 -3.48 -18.78 -6.82
C VAL A 31 -3.96 -17.86 -7.95
N THR A 32 -4.22 -16.60 -7.62
CA THR A 32 -4.80 -15.65 -8.59
C THR A 32 -3.76 -15.01 -9.50
N GLY A 33 -2.48 -15.01 -9.10
CA GLY A 33 -1.47 -14.13 -9.66
C GLY A 33 -1.70 -12.67 -9.26
N ASP A 34 -0.71 -11.82 -9.53
CA ASP A 34 -0.85 -10.36 -9.36
C ASP A 34 -1.79 -9.80 -10.43
N ILE A 35 -3.04 -9.55 -10.04
CA ILE A 35 -4.08 -9.04 -10.94
C ILE A 35 -4.08 -7.52 -10.87
N PRO A 36 -3.84 -6.81 -12.01
CA PRO A 36 -3.87 -5.36 -12.04
C PRO A 36 -5.20 -4.80 -11.51
N ARG A 37 -5.14 -3.80 -10.62
CA ARG A 37 -6.34 -3.17 -10.02
C ARG A 37 -7.43 -2.80 -11.04
N PRO A 38 -7.12 -2.21 -12.22
CA PRO A 38 -8.15 -1.92 -13.22
C PRO A 38 -8.90 -3.16 -13.71
N THR A 39 -8.26 -4.32 -13.71
CA THR A 39 -8.90 -5.60 -14.08
C THR A 39 -9.74 -6.13 -12.91
N LYS A 40 -9.18 -6.15 -11.70
CA LYS A 40 -9.87 -6.64 -10.49
C LYS A 40 -11.17 -5.84 -10.22
N TYR A 41 -11.13 -4.52 -10.39
CA TYR A 41 -12.24 -3.61 -10.11
C TYR A 41 -12.93 -3.07 -11.36
N TYR A 42 -12.84 -3.77 -12.50
CA TYR A 42 -13.50 -3.36 -13.74
C TYR A 42 -15.03 -3.27 -13.60
N SER A 43 -15.63 -4.18 -12.84
CA SER A 43 -17.03 -4.17 -12.49
C SER A 43 -17.24 -4.81 -11.12
N LYS A 44 -18.40 -4.58 -10.49
CA LYS A 44 -18.78 -5.28 -9.25
C LYS A 44 -18.68 -6.78 -9.38
N LYS A 45 -19.16 -7.32 -10.52
CA LYS A 45 -19.10 -8.76 -10.80
C LYS A 45 -17.66 -9.28 -10.91
N SER A 46 -16.74 -8.51 -11.50
CA SER A 46 -15.34 -8.91 -11.57
C SER A 46 -14.75 -9.01 -10.17
N SER A 47 -14.98 -8.01 -9.32
CA SER A 47 -14.50 -8.00 -7.93
C SER A 47 -15.02 -9.21 -7.16
N GLU A 48 -16.31 -9.49 -7.22
CA GLU A 48 -16.94 -10.64 -6.55
C GLU A 48 -16.33 -11.99 -7.00
N VAL A 49 -16.09 -12.16 -8.31
CA VAL A 49 -15.48 -13.39 -8.84
C VAL A 49 -14.03 -13.55 -8.36
N PHE A 50 -13.23 -12.47 -8.37
CA PHE A 50 -11.86 -12.55 -7.88
C PHE A 50 -11.79 -12.80 -6.38
N GLU A 51 -12.69 -12.21 -5.59
CA GLU A 51 -12.80 -12.48 -4.15
C GLU A 51 -13.17 -13.94 -3.86
N GLU A 52 -14.09 -14.52 -4.65
CA GLU A 52 -14.46 -15.93 -4.51
C GLU A 52 -13.28 -16.86 -4.86
N ILE A 53 -12.55 -16.58 -5.95
CA ILE A 53 -11.38 -17.37 -6.35
C ILE A 53 -10.29 -17.28 -5.26
N ALA A 54 -10.05 -16.10 -4.72
CA ALA A 54 -9.08 -15.87 -3.65
C ALA A 54 -9.45 -16.65 -2.38
N ASP A 55 -10.71 -16.58 -1.93
CA ASP A 55 -11.20 -17.31 -0.75
C ASP A 55 -11.07 -18.83 -0.90
N GLN A 56 -11.44 -19.37 -2.08
CA GLN A 56 -11.28 -20.79 -2.38
C GLN A 56 -9.80 -21.20 -2.45
N GLY A 57 -8.98 -20.37 -3.09
CA GLY A 57 -7.55 -20.61 -3.23
C GLY A 57 -6.83 -20.65 -1.89
N ILE A 58 -7.12 -19.71 -1.00
CA ILE A 58 -6.53 -19.69 0.34
C ILE A 58 -6.92 -20.94 1.13
N LYS A 59 -8.20 -21.29 1.15
CA LYS A 59 -8.66 -22.52 1.82
C LYS A 59 -7.93 -23.76 1.31
N GLN A 60 -7.66 -23.83 0.02
CA GLN A 60 -6.87 -24.93 -0.56
C GLN A 60 -5.41 -24.91 -0.09
N ILE A 61 -4.75 -23.73 -0.12
CA ILE A 61 -3.34 -23.56 0.31
C ILE A 61 -3.16 -24.01 1.77
N ILE A 62 -4.08 -23.59 2.66
CA ILE A 62 -3.94 -23.84 4.09
C ILE A 62 -4.55 -25.19 4.54
N SER A 63 -5.18 -25.95 3.64
CA SER A 63 -5.95 -27.15 3.97
C SER A 63 -5.16 -28.25 4.70
N GLU A 64 -3.84 -28.32 4.49
CA GLU A 64 -2.96 -29.31 5.12
C GLU A 64 -2.44 -28.85 6.51
N LEU A 65 -2.71 -27.62 6.93
CA LEU A 65 -2.35 -27.10 8.23
C LEU A 65 -3.35 -27.55 9.30
N ASP A 66 -2.97 -27.51 10.58
CA ASP A 66 -3.94 -27.72 11.63
C ASP A 66 -4.99 -26.58 11.69
N LEU A 67 -6.17 -26.88 12.26
CA LEU A 67 -7.32 -25.95 12.25
C LEU A 67 -7.04 -24.61 12.93
N GLY A 68 -6.17 -24.59 13.94
CA GLY A 68 -5.79 -23.36 14.63
C GLY A 68 -5.02 -22.41 13.71
N PHE A 69 -4.07 -22.95 12.93
CA PHE A 69 -3.32 -22.19 11.94
C PHE A 69 -4.20 -21.76 10.76
N GLN A 70 -5.06 -22.65 10.25
CA GLN A 70 -5.99 -22.31 9.19
C GLN A 70 -6.83 -21.08 9.57
N SER A 71 -7.47 -21.11 10.73
CA SER A 71 -8.33 -20.02 11.23
C SER A 71 -7.54 -18.72 11.40
N ARG A 72 -6.30 -18.78 11.89
CA ARG A 72 -5.45 -17.61 12.10
C ARG A 72 -5.01 -16.98 10.79
N ILE A 73 -4.60 -17.78 9.81
CA ILE A 73 -4.20 -17.29 8.49
C ILE A 73 -5.39 -16.66 7.77
N GLU A 74 -6.54 -17.33 7.76
CA GLU A 74 -7.74 -16.81 7.12
C GLU A 74 -8.21 -15.49 7.75
N LEU A 75 -8.18 -15.39 9.09
CA LEU A 75 -8.53 -14.18 9.80
C LEU A 75 -7.57 -13.05 9.45
N ASN A 76 -6.25 -13.28 9.56
CA ASN A 76 -5.23 -12.27 9.29
C ASN A 76 -5.21 -11.83 7.84
N TRP A 77 -5.53 -12.71 6.90
CA TRP A 77 -5.69 -12.32 5.51
C TRP A 77 -6.91 -11.43 5.28
N LYS A 78 -8.08 -11.82 5.81
CA LYS A 78 -9.33 -11.05 5.66
C LYS A 78 -9.25 -9.68 6.32
N THR A 79 -8.54 -9.58 7.44
CA THR A 79 -8.41 -8.36 8.23
C THR A 79 -7.03 -7.70 8.10
N ALA A 80 -6.30 -8.03 7.03
CA ALA A 80 -4.92 -7.61 6.89
C ALA A 80 -4.73 -6.10 6.97
N LYS A 81 -5.73 -5.30 6.56
CA LYS A 81 -5.66 -3.83 6.50
C LYS A 81 -6.68 -3.13 7.44
N ASP A 82 -7.29 -3.85 8.40
CA ASP A 82 -8.43 -3.34 9.18
C ASP A 82 -8.07 -2.72 10.54
N ASP A 83 -6.82 -2.80 10.97
CA ASP A 83 -6.32 -2.24 12.23
C ASP A 83 -5.10 -1.34 12.02
N LYS A 84 -4.53 -0.80 13.11
CA LYS A 84 -3.37 0.09 13.06
C LYS A 84 -2.17 -0.56 12.37
N GLU A 85 -1.86 -1.81 12.70
CA GLU A 85 -0.80 -2.58 12.07
C GLU A 85 -1.07 -2.75 10.57
N GLY A 86 -2.29 -3.08 10.20
CA GLY A 86 -2.73 -3.22 8.82
C GLY A 86 -2.68 -1.91 8.03
N ALA A 87 -3.00 -0.78 8.66
CA ALA A 87 -2.85 0.54 8.04
C ALA A 87 -1.38 0.83 7.67
N ILE A 88 -0.43 0.40 8.51
CA ILE A 88 1.00 0.53 8.22
C ILE A 88 1.43 -0.41 7.09
N ILE A 89 0.87 -1.62 7.02
CA ILE A 89 1.11 -2.53 5.89
C ILE A 89 0.59 -1.91 4.58
N ALA A 90 -0.63 -1.36 4.58
CA ALA A 90 -1.18 -0.69 3.40
C ALA A 90 -0.30 0.50 2.95
N LEU A 91 0.26 1.26 3.90
CA LEU A 91 1.19 2.35 3.59
C LEU A 91 2.51 1.84 3.02
N ALA A 92 3.06 0.75 3.57
CA ALA A 92 4.31 0.14 3.10
C ALA A 92 4.15 -0.47 1.70
N ASP A 93 3.04 -1.15 1.44
CA ASP A 93 2.68 -1.67 0.13
C ASP A 93 2.60 -0.54 -0.92
N LEU A 94 1.85 0.52 -0.62
CA LEU A 94 1.77 1.68 -1.50
C LEU A 94 3.13 2.37 -1.70
N ALA A 95 3.97 2.43 -0.66
CA ALA A 95 5.32 2.96 -0.77
C ALA A 95 6.18 2.14 -1.76
N SER A 96 6.07 0.82 -1.75
CA SER A 96 6.79 -0.04 -2.71
C SER A 96 6.40 0.27 -4.15
N VAL A 97 5.12 0.51 -4.42
CA VAL A 97 4.61 0.92 -5.74
C VAL A 97 5.16 2.29 -6.15
N VAL A 98 5.18 3.26 -5.22
CA VAL A 98 5.72 4.61 -5.50
C VAL A 98 7.20 4.55 -5.84
N TYR A 99 8.02 3.81 -5.08
CA TYR A 99 9.46 3.68 -5.35
C TYR A 99 9.73 2.94 -6.65
N LYS A 100 9.01 1.84 -6.92
CA LYS A 100 9.15 1.12 -8.20
C LYS A 100 8.80 2.02 -9.39
N LEU A 101 7.76 2.82 -9.26
CA LEU A 101 7.35 3.76 -10.31
C LEU A 101 8.40 4.87 -10.49
N TRP A 102 9.00 5.36 -9.41
CA TRP A 102 10.09 6.33 -9.46
C TRP A 102 11.31 5.75 -10.20
N ASP A 103 11.73 4.53 -9.85
CA ASP A 103 12.83 3.84 -10.54
C ASP A 103 12.55 3.72 -12.05
N GLU A 104 11.36 3.26 -12.41
CA GLU A 104 10.98 3.09 -13.81
C GLU A 104 10.98 4.42 -14.60
N VAL A 105 10.35 5.45 -14.03
CA VAL A 105 10.16 6.71 -14.76
C VAL A 105 11.41 7.60 -14.71
N ILE A 106 12.03 7.74 -13.54
CA ILE A 106 13.15 8.65 -13.32
C ILE A 106 14.47 8.01 -13.71
N LEU A 107 14.78 6.81 -13.20
CA LEU A 107 16.08 6.18 -13.45
C LEU A 107 16.13 5.50 -14.82
N LEU A 108 15.07 4.81 -15.23
CA LEU A 108 15.03 4.04 -16.46
C LEU A 108 14.41 4.80 -17.64
N GLY A 109 13.82 5.98 -17.40
CA GLY A 109 13.24 6.84 -18.43
C GLY A 109 11.95 6.29 -19.07
N ASN A 110 11.22 5.40 -18.39
CA ASN A 110 9.99 4.79 -18.89
C ASN A 110 8.80 5.75 -18.81
N LYS A 111 8.73 6.70 -19.75
CA LYS A 111 7.67 7.73 -19.78
C LYS A 111 6.25 7.17 -19.95
N LYS A 112 6.10 5.90 -20.36
CA LYS A 112 4.77 5.28 -20.50
C LYS A 112 4.02 5.13 -19.16
N LEU A 113 4.75 5.15 -18.04
CA LEU A 113 4.20 4.99 -16.71
C LEU A 113 3.86 6.32 -15.98
N ILE A 114 4.05 7.47 -16.64
CA ILE A 114 3.76 8.79 -16.02
C ILE A 114 2.28 8.93 -15.65
N LEU A 115 1.37 8.39 -16.46
CA LEU A 115 -0.07 8.41 -16.13
C LEU A 115 -0.38 7.64 -14.85
N GLN A 116 0.30 6.52 -14.63
CA GLN A 116 0.21 5.74 -13.40
C GLN A 116 0.72 6.55 -12.21
N GLY A 117 1.70 7.42 -12.38
CA GLY A 117 2.18 8.34 -11.36
C GLY A 117 1.08 9.27 -10.82
N LYS A 118 0.18 9.76 -11.67
CA LYS A 118 -0.97 10.57 -11.25
C LYS A 118 -1.97 9.74 -10.42
N GLN A 119 -2.27 8.53 -10.89
CA GLN A 119 -3.17 7.62 -10.16
C GLN A 119 -2.60 7.24 -8.79
N VAL A 120 -1.30 6.94 -8.72
CA VAL A 120 -0.65 6.60 -7.45
C VAL A 120 -0.62 7.79 -6.50
N PHE A 121 -0.43 9.02 -7.00
CA PHE A 121 -0.56 10.22 -6.18
C PHE A 121 -1.93 10.32 -5.50
N ASP A 122 -3.00 10.10 -6.26
CA ASP A 122 -4.38 10.10 -5.73
C ASP A 122 -4.58 8.98 -4.69
N TYR A 123 -3.99 7.80 -4.90
CA TYR A 123 -4.05 6.70 -3.93
C TYR A 123 -3.32 7.05 -2.64
N VAL A 124 -2.14 7.69 -2.69
CA VAL A 124 -1.43 8.15 -1.49
C VAL A 124 -2.27 9.15 -0.70
N GLN A 125 -2.91 10.11 -1.38
CA GLN A 125 -3.79 11.08 -0.72
C GLN A 125 -5.03 10.43 -0.08
N ASN A 126 -5.64 9.46 -0.76
CA ASN A 126 -6.82 8.77 -0.25
C ASN A 126 -6.47 7.90 0.96
N LEU A 127 -5.37 7.13 0.89
CA LEU A 127 -4.90 6.34 2.02
C LEU A 127 -4.57 7.22 3.24
N SER A 128 -3.97 8.40 3.03
CA SER A 128 -3.73 9.36 4.11
C SER A 128 -5.01 9.74 4.85
N LYS A 129 -6.07 10.07 4.11
CA LYS A 129 -7.38 10.43 4.68
C LYS A 129 -8.06 9.24 5.38
N GLU A 130 -7.91 8.04 4.82
CA GLU A 130 -8.44 6.82 5.43
C GLU A 130 -7.74 6.50 6.75
N ILE A 131 -6.42 6.63 6.80
CA ILE A 131 -5.63 6.43 8.02
C ILE A 131 -6.06 7.42 9.10
N GLU A 132 -6.12 8.71 8.77
CA GLU A 132 -6.50 9.75 9.72
C GLU A 132 -7.93 9.58 10.25
N LYS A 133 -8.85 9.13 9.40
CA LYS A 133 -10.27 8.99 9.75
C LYS A 133 -10.60 7.73 10.55
N ASN A 134 -9.97 6.61 10.19
CA ASN A 134 -10.42 5.29 10.63
C ASN A 134 -9.57 4.70 11.77
N PHE A 135 -8.38 5.26 12.04
CA PHE A 135 -7.47 4.71 13.03
C PHE A 135 -7.06 5.75 14.06
N ASP A 136 -7.17 5.39 15.33
CA ASP A 136 -6.84 6.26 16.46
C ASP A 136 -5.33 6.18 16.78
N PHE A 137 -4.50 6.74 15.91
CA PHE A 137 -3.08 6.90 16.17
C PHE A 137 -2.83 8.07 17.13
N THR A 138 -1.82 7.95 17.99
CA THR A 138 -1.39 9.09 18.83
C THR A 138 -0.85 10.22 17.94
N TYR A 139 -0.76 11.43 18.49
CA TYR A 139 -0.24 12.59 17.75
C TYR A 139 1.13 12.33 17.15
N ASP A 140 2.05 11.75 17.93
CA ASP A 140 3.43 11.48 17.47
C ASP A 140 3.47 10.36 16.41
N GLN A 141 2.63 9.33 16.54
CA GLN A 141 2.46 8.30 15.52
C GLN A 141 1.92 8.90 14.23
N GLN A 142 0.88 9.73 14.32
CA GLN A 142 0.28 10.39 13.15
C GLN A 142 1.29 11.31 12.46
N LEU A 143 2.10 12.04 13.23
CA LEU A 143 3.16 12.88 12.69
C LEU A 143 4.21 12.05 11.93
N ALA A 144 4.62 10.90 12.49
CA ALA A 144 5.55 9.99 11.83
C ALA A 144 4.97 9.41 10.53
N ILE A 145 3.68 9.03 10.52
CA ILE A 145 2.95 8.56 9.34
C ILE A 145 2.87 9.67 8.29
N ASN A 146 2.47 10.88 8.68
CA ASN A 146 2.35 12.02 7.77
C ASN A 146 3.68 12.40 7.12
N ASN A 147 4.81 12.26 7.84
CA ASN A 147 6.13 12.45 7.26
C ASN A 147 6.43 11.44 6.14
N VAL A 148 6.06 10.18 6.29
CA VAL A 148 6.20 9.16 5.23
C VAL A 148 5.31 9.52 4.06
N ILE A 149 4.03 9.80 4.30
CA ILE A 149 3.06 10.18 3.26
C ILE A 149 3.55 11.41 2.48
N TYR A 150 4.06 12.42 3.18
CA TYR A 150 4.62 13.62 2.53
C TYR A 150 5.78 13.28 1.60
N GLN A 151 6.70 12.40 2.02
CA GLN A 151 7.81 11.95 1.17
C GLN A 151 7.30 11.22 -0.09
N LEU A 152 6.30 10.34 0.05
CA LEU A 152 5.70 9.64 -1.09
C LEU A 152 5.03 10.61 -2.06
N LEU A 153 4.30 11.61 -1.55
CA LEU A 153 3.69 12.65 -2.38
C LEU A 153 4.72 13.49 -3.13
N GLN A 154 5.87 13.78 -2.51
CA GLN A 154 6.97 14.48 -3.19
C GLN A 154 7.54 13.65 -4.34
N ILE A 155 7.78 12.35 -4.13
CA ILE A 155 8.24 11.45 -5.19
C ILE A 155 7.22 11.39 -6.34
N CYS A 156 5.95 11.24 -6.04
CA CYS A 156 4.90 11.26 -7.07
C CYS A 156 4.85 12.62 -7.82
N ALA A 157 5.07 13.73 -7.12
CA ALA A 157 5.12 15.05 -7.73
C ALA A 157 6.31 15.21 -8.69
N GLU A 158 7.47 14.63 -8.38
CA GLU A 158 8.63 14.58 -9.29
C GLU A 158 8.30 13.81 -10.56
N ILE A 159 7.70 12.62 -10.43
CA ILE A 159 7.26 11.81 -11.57
C ILE A 159 6.32 12.63 -12.47
N ASN A 160 5.36 13.34 -11.89
CA ASN A 160 4.37 14.11 -12.62
C ASN A 160 4.94 15.37 -13.29
N LYS A 161 6.07 15.91 -12.82
CA LYS A 161 6.73 17.10 -13.42
C LYS A 161 7.42 16.80 -14.73
N ILE A 162 7.84 15.57 -15.00
CA ILE A 162 8.62 15.21 -16.18
C ILE A 162 7.84 15.45 -17.46
N ASP A 163 6.51 15.37 -17.45
CA ASP A 163 5.67 15.48 -18.63
C ASP A 163 5.01 16.87 -18.81
N ASN A 164 5.34 17.84 -17.93
CA ASN A 164 4.78 19.18 -18.03
C ASN A 164 5.81 20.13 -18.66
N PRO A 165 5.72 20.43 -19.99
CA PRO A 165 6.67 21.31 -20.69
C PRO A 165 6.72 22.73 -20.11
N LEU A 166 5.72 23.16 -19.32
CA LEU A 166 5.71 24.45 -18.64
C LEU A 166 6.62 24.48 -17.40
N THR A 167 6.80 23.32 -16.72
CA THR A 167 7.68 23.22 -15.53
C THR A 167 9.17 23.20 -15.93
N LEU A 168 9.52 22.65 -17.08
CA LEU A 168 10.89 22.68 -17.60
C LEU A 168 11.35 24.10 -17.94
N LYS A 169 10.47 24.96 -18.45
CA LYS A 169 10.80 26.37 -18.78
C LYS A 169 11.03 27.27 -17.58
N THR A 170 10.47 26.94 -16.41
CA THR A 170 10.70 27.70 -15.18
C THR A 170 12.03 27.36 -14.50
N PHE A 171 12.55 26.15 -14.69
CA PHE A 171 13.87 25.75 -14.16
C PHE A 171 15.04 26.33 -14.96
N GLU A 172 14.90 26.53 -16.28
CA GLU A 172 15.94 27.13 -17.14
C GLU A 172 16.07 28.64 -16.94
N ARG A 173 15.07 29.32 -16.36
CA ARG A 173 15.13 30.78 -16.08
C ARG A 173 15.75 31.15 -14.73
N SER A 174 16.10 30.16 -13.90
CA SER A 174 16.69 30.36 -12.56
C SER A 174 18.19 30.06 -12.53
N LYS A 175 18.83 29.96 -13.66
CA LYS A 175 20.28 29.96 -13.85
C LYS A 175 20.69 31.20 -14.62
#